data_f3d9cd85e7d6da30f4564b02677acda1
#
_entry.id   f3d9cd85e7d6da30f4564b02677acda1
#
_cell.length_a   1.000
_cell.length_b   1.000
_cell.length_c   1.000
_cell.angle_alpha   90.00
_cell.angle_beta   90.00
_cell.angle_gamma   90.00
#
_symmetry.space_group_name_H-M   'P 1'
#
loop_
_entity.id
_entity.type
_entity.pdbx_description
1 polymer ?
#
loop_
_entity_poly.entity_id
_entity_poly.type
_entity_poly.pdbx_seq_one_letter_code
_entity_poly.pdbx_strand_id
1 'polypeptide(L)'
;HYHELNYLKNTLKNVENFQVIVKNLGNQLDFCHRIVKGGSNKSYGIEAARLAGVPHKVITKANIILNYLEARNKFEDEINIELISNKAA
;
A
#
# COMPACT_ATOMS: atom_id res chain seq x y z
N HIS A 1 5.32 0.25 6.43
CA HIS A 1 4.46 1.00 5.51
C HIS A 1 3.26 1.56 6.24
N TYR A 2 3.03 2.85 6.07
CA TYR A 2 1.90 3.55 6.67
C TYR A 2 1.02 4.09 5.54
N HIS A 3 0.31 3.19 4.85
CA HIS A 3 -0.56 3.54 3.73
C HIS A 3 -1.69 4.49 4.15
N GLU A 4 -2.08 4.46 5.42
CA GLU A 4 -3.08 5.35 5.99
C GLU A 4 -2.68 6.82 5.93
N LEU A 5 -1.39 7.13 5.80
CA LEU A 5 -0.92 8.51 5.61
C LEU A 5 -1.37 9.09 4.26
N ASN A 6 -1.75 8.26 3.29
CA ASN A 6 -2.30 8.73 2.03
C ASN A 6 -3.56 9.58 2.22
N TYR A 7 -4.28 9.37 3.31
CA TYR A 7 -5.53 10.06 3.59
C TYR A 7 -5.35 11.46 4.16
N LEU A 8 -4.13 11.87 4.52
CA LEU A 8 -3.87 13.22 5.01
C LEU A 8 -4.23 14.29 3.98
N LYS A 9 -4.14 13.97 2.70
CA LYS A 9 -4.57 14.84 1.61
C LYS A 9 -6.03 15.28 1.75
N ASN A 10 -6.88 14.43 2.32
CA ASN A 10 -8.30 14.71 2.47
C ASN A 10 -8.61 15.72 3.56
N THR A 11 -7.70 15.92 4.51
CA THR A 11 -7.90 16.78 5.67
C THR A 11 -6.95 17.98 5.72
N LEU A 12 -5.83 17.93 4.99
CA LEU A 12 -4.83 18.99 4.98
C LEU A 12 -4.71 19.62 3.59
N LYS A 13 -4.69 20.95 3.53
CA LYS A 13 -4.71 21.70 2.26
C LYS A 13 -3.42 21.60 1.45
N ASN A 14 -2.29 21.54 2.12
CA ASN A 14 -0.98 21.64 1.47
C ASN A 14 -0.24 20.30 1.45
N VAL A 15 -1.01 19.22 1.30
CA VAL A 15 -0.47 17.85 1.23
C VAL A 15 -0.88 17.22 -0.09
N GLU A 16 0.08 16.62 -0.79
CA GLU A 16 -0.15 15.86 -2.01
C GLU A 16 0.59 14.54 -1.93
N ASN A 17 -0.01 13.51 -2.47
CA ASN A 17 0.57 12.17 -2.50
C ASN A 17 1.31 11.93 -3.81
N PHE A 18 2.49 11.34 -3.70
CA PHE A 18 3.29 10.87 -4.83
C PHE A 18 3.77 9.46 -4.55
N GLN A 19 4.04 8.72 -5.58
CA GLN A 19 4.58 7.37 -5.46
C GLN A 19 5.70 7.13 -6.45
N VAL A 20 6.60 6.24 -6.08
CA VAL A 20 7.63 5.70 -6.97
C VAL A 20 7.02 4.54 -7.74
N ILE A 21 7.21 4.52 -9.06
CA ILE A 21 6.72 3.42 -9.89
C ILE A 21 7.63 2.22 -9.70
N VAL A 22 7.01 1.07 -9.43
CA VAL A 22 7.68 -0.22 -9.34
C VAL A 22 7.02 -1.19 -10.31
N LYS A 23 7.81 -1.84 -11.16
CA LYS A 23 7.34 -2.89 -12.07
C LYS A 23 7.75 -4.24 -11.52
N ASN A 24 6.79 -5.16 -11.43
CA ASN A 24 7.06 -6.55 -11.08
C ASN A 24 7.28 -7.34 -12.38
N LEU A 25 8.52 -7.72 -12.64
CA LEU A 25 8.93 -8.43 -13.86
C LEU A 25 8.91 -9.96 -13.68
N GLY A 26 8.38 -10.45 -12.54
CA GLY A 26 8.30 -11.88 -12.25
C GLY A 26 9.55 -12.41 -11.57
N ASN A 27 10.74 -12.15 -12.10
CA ASN A 27 12.01 -12.57 -11.54
C ASN A 27 12.79 -11.46 -10.85
N GLN A 28 12.30 -10.24 -10.93
CA GLN A 28 12.89 -9.07 -10.26
C GLN A 28 11.87 -7.95 -10.15
N LEU A 29 12.16 -7.00 -9.26
CA LEU A 29 11.43 -5.74 -9.15
C LEU A 29 12.25 -4.65 -9.82
N ASP A 30 11.61 -3.87 -10.68
CA ASP A 30 12.24 -2.72 -11.33
C ASP A 30 11.73 -1.43 -10.69
N PHE A 31 12.62 -0.75 -9.96
CA PHE A 31 12.36 0.57 -9.41
C PHE A 31 12.70 1.60 -10.49
N CYS A 32 11.71 2.02 -11.23
CA CYS A 32 11.88 2.83 -12.45
C CYS A 32 12.44 4.24 -12.20
N HIS A 33 12.75 4.61 -10.97
CA HIS A 33 13.22 5.95 -10.60
C HIS A 33 12.32 7.08 -11.10
N ARG A 34 11.02 6.80 -11.21
CA ARG A 34 10.01 7.76 -11.61
C ARG A 34 9.03 7.99 -10.48
N ILE A 35 8.69 9.26 -10.27
CA ILE A 35 7.71 9.68 -9.28
C ILE A 35 6.49 10.19 -10.03
N VAL A 36 5.31 9.67 -9.68
CA VAL A 36 4.04 10.08 -10.26
C VAL A 36 3.07 10.48 -9.16
N LYS A 37 2.10 11.32 -9.52
CA LYS A 37 1.06 11.75 -8.61
C LYS A 37 0.17 10.58 -8.22
N GLY A 38 -0.22 10.54 -6.95
CA GLY A 38 -1.09 9.52 -6.39
C GLY A 38 -0.41 8.74 -5.28
N GLY A 39 -1.20 8.28 -4.32
CA GLY A 39 -0.71 7.45 -3.22
C GLY A 39 -0.57 5.98 -3.65
N SER A 40 0.34 5.26 -3.03
CA SER A 40 0.49 3.83 -3.22
C SER A 40 -0.16 3.06 -2.07
N ASN A 41 -0.93 2.03 -2.41
CA ASN A 41 -1.49 1.09 -1.44
C ASN A 41 -0.79 -0.27 -1.50
N LYS A 42 0.24 -0.39 -2.33
CA LYS A 42 0.97 -1.66 -2.49
C LYS A 42 2.20 -1.72 -1.62
N SER A 43 2.43 -2.91 -1.06
CA SER A 43 3.67 -3.31 -0.42
C SER A 43 4.34 -4.37 -1.29
N TYR A 44 5.66 -4.33 -1.39
CA TYR A 44 6.43 -5.28 -2.20
C TYR A 44 7.28 -6.22 -1.33
N GLY A 45 7.00 -6.28 -0.02
CA GLY A 45 7.77 -7.11 0.91
C GLY A 45 7.72 -8.60 0.58
N ILE A 46 6.55 -9.11 0.22
CA ILE A 46 6.38 -10.52 -0.13
C ILE A 46 7.05 -10.85 -1.45
N GLU A 47 6.95 -9.99 -2.47
CA GLU A 47 7.66 -10.18 -3.72
C GLU A 47 9.18 -10.19 -3.51
N ALA A 48 9.68 -9.30 -2.69
CA ALA A 48 11.11 -9.28 -2.33
C ALA A 48 11.51 -10.56 -1.60
N ALA A 49 10.70 -11.05 -0.67
CA ALA A 49 10.95 -12.30 0.03
C ALA A 49 10.98 -13.49 -0.92
N ARG A 50 10.06 -13.56 -1.88
CA ARG A 50 10.03 -14.61 -2.91
C ARG A 50 11.32 -14.59 -3.74
N LEU A 51 11.74 -13.41 -4.18
CA LEU A 51 12.97 -13.26 -4.97
C LEU A 51 14.22 -13.57 -4.17
N ALA A 52 14.18 -13.38 -2.85
CA ALA A 52 15.27 -13.73 -1.94
C ALA A 52 15.34 -15.23 -1.61
N GLY A 53 14.38 -16.03 -2.08
CA GLY A 53 14.40 -17.48 -1.90
C GLY A 53 13.61 -18.02 -0.72
N VAL A 54 12.72 -17.24 -0.14
CA VAL A 54 11.82 -17.75 0.91
C VAL A 54 10.93 -18.85 0.30
N PRO A 55 10.73 -19.99 1.00
CA PRO A 55 9.98 -21.13 0.45
C PRO A 55 8.58 -20.76 -0.05
N HIS A 56 8.18 -21.36 -1.16
CA HIS A 56 6.91 -21.08 -1.82
C HIS A 56 5.70 -21.23 -0.89
N LYS A 57 5.69 -22.22 -0.03
CA LYS A 57 4.60 -22.45 0.94
C LYS A 57 4.42 -21.25 1.88
N VAL A 58 5.54 -20.67 2.32
CA VAL A 58 5.52 -19.46 3.18
C VAL A 58 4.99 -18.26 2.41
N ILE A 59 5.46 -18.09 1.19
CA ILE A 59 5.01 -16.97 0.33
C ILE A 59 3.51 -17.05 0.05
N THR A 60 3.01 -18.23 -0.30
CA THR A 60 1.57 -18.44 -0.56
C THR A 60 0.73 -18.10 0.66
N LYS A 61 1.11 -18.58 1.83
CA LYS A 61 0.39 -18.29 3.07
C LYS A 61 0.47 -16.80 3.43
N ALA A 62 1.64 -16.20 3.26
CA ALA A 62 1.83 -14.78 3.53
C ALA A 62 0.96 -13.91 2.63
N ASN A 63 0.83 -14.25 1.33
CA ASN A 63 -0.05 -13.53 0.41
C ASN A 63 -1.51 -13.60 0.83
N ILE A 64 -1.98 -14.76 1.26
CA ILE A 64 -3.35 -14.93 1.74
C ILE A 64 -3.61 -14.03 2.95
N ILE A 65 -2.68 -14.05 3.91
CA ILE A 65 -2.80 -13.24 5.13
C ILE A 65 -2.72 -11.75 4.81
N LEU A 66 -1.79 -11.34 3.94
CA LEU A 66 -1.64 -9.95 3.56
C LEU A 66 -2.89 -9.41 2.88
N ASN A 67 -3.46 -10.16 1.94
CA ASN A 67 -4.69 -9.76 1.27
C ASN A 67 -5.84 -9.56 2.27
N TYR A 68 -5.95 -10.44 3.25
CA TYR A 68 -6.95 -10.30 4.29
C TYR A 68 -6.72 -9.05 5.14
N LEU A 69 -5.47 -8.81 5.56
CA LEU A 69 -5.13 -7.66 6.40
C LEU A 69 -5.30 -6.34 5.65
N GLU A 70 -4.92 -6.29 4.38
CA GLU A 70 -5.08 -5.07 3.56
C GLU A 70 -6.56 -4.73 3.33
N ALA A 71 -7.39 -5.73 3.06
CA ALA A 71 -8.83 -5.54 2.89
C ALA A 71 -9.47 -5.02 4.19
N ARG A 72 -9.09 -5.59 5.33
CA ARG A 72 -9.57 -5.16 6.64
C ARG A 72 -9.14 -3.74 6.96
N ASN A 73 -7.85 -3.43 6.76
CA ASN A 73 -7.31 -2.10 7.05
C ASN A 73 -7.94 -1.04 6.16
N LYS A 74 -8.14 -1.35 4.89
CA LYS A 74 -8.81 -0.44 3.96
C LYS A 74 -10.22 -0.11 4.41
N PHE A 75 -10.98 -1.11 4.85
CA PHE A 75 -12.34 -0.93 5.35
C PHE A 75 -12.36 -0.04 6.60
N GLU A 76 -11.48 -0.30 7.56
CA GLU A 76 -11.36 0.49 8.79
C GLU A 76 -10.97 1.94 8.48
N ASP A 77 -10.04 2.14 7.56
CA ASP A 77 -9.58 3.48 7.16
C ASP A 77 -10.70 4.26 6.47
N GLU A 78 -11.48 3.64 5.61
CA GLU A 78 -12.62 4.26 4.94
C GLU A 78 -13.67 4.72 5.95
N ILE A 79 -13.96 3.91 6.97
CA ILE A 79 -14.88 4.28 8.04
C ILE A 79 -14.34 5.46 8.82
N ASN A 80 -13.07 5.45 9.20
CA ASN A 80 -12.44 6.52 9.97
C ASN A 80 -12.45 7.84 9.21
N ILE A 81 -12.19 7.81 7.91
CA ILE A 81 -12.22 9.00 7.06
C ILE A 81 -13.62 9.57 7.00
N GLU A 82 -14.62 8.73 6.81
CA GLU A 82 -16.02 9.14 6.76
C GLU A 82 -16.45 9.79 8.09
N LEU A 83 -16.09 9.21 9.22
CA LEU A 83 -16.37 9.78 10.54
C LEU A 83 -15.70 11.12 10.74
N ILE A 84 -14.44 11.26 10.32
CA ILE A 84 -13.70 12.54 10.40
C ILE A 84 -14.36 13.58 9.52
N SER A 85 -14.73 13.24 8.29
CA SER A 85 -15.39 14.14 7.34
C SER A 85 -16.73 14.64 7.90
N ASN A 86 -17.52 13.76 8.50
CA ASN A 86 -18.80 14.13 9.13
C ASN A 86 -18.61 15.05 10.31
N LYS A 87 -17.56 14.89 11.10
CA LYS A 87 -17.25 15.77 12.23
C LYS A 87 -16.75 17.14 11.79
N ALA A 88 -16.08 17.20 10.65
CA ALA A 88 -15.55 18.45 10.11
C ALA A 88 -16.63 19.30 9.44
N ALA A 89 -17.73 18.69 9.08
CA ALA A 89 -18.87 19.41 8.51
C ALA A 89 -19.70 20.07 9.59
#